data_81220f2cbe06ad623056af4628e462c4
#
_entry.id   81220f2cbe06ad623056af4628e462c4
#
_cell.length_a   1.000
_cell.length_b   1.000
_cell.length_c   1.000
_cell.angle_alpha   90.00
_cell.angle_beta   90.00
_cell.angle_gamma   90.00
#
_symmetry.space_group_name_H-M   'P 1'
#
loop_
_entity.id
_entity.type
_entity.pdbx_description
1 polymer ?
#
loop_
_entity_poly.entity_id
_entity_poly.type
_entity_poly.pdbx_seq_one_letter_code
_entity_poly.pdbx_strand_id
1 'polypeptide(L)'
;MSVLVNKNSKVIVQGFTGTEGSFHATQMIEYGTNVVGGVTPGKGGSAHLEKPVFNTVADAVKNTGANVSIIFVPPAFAADAIMEATDAGIALVVCITEGIPVQDMVKVKNYLEGKTTRLIGPNCPGVITAEEAKVGIMPGFIFKKGKIGIVSKSGTLTYEAADQAVKAGLGVSTAIGIGGDPIIGTTTKEAVELLMNDPETEGIIMIGEIGGSMEADAAHWIKDNLRKPVVGFIAGQTAPPGRRMGHAGAIIGGADDTAAAKMKIMASCGIHVVASPADIGITMAEALKKK
;
A
#
# COMPACT_ATOMS: atom_id res chain seq x y z
N MET A 1 8.97 -12.98 9.83
CA MET A 1 9.47 -12.29 8.60
C MET A 1 8.39 -11.33 8.17
N SER A 2 8.68 -10.05 8.14
CA SER A 2 7.72 -9.01 7.77
C SER A 2 7.38 -9.06 6.27
N VAL A 3 6.16 -8.67 5.94
CA VAL A 3 5.65 -8.65 4.57
C VAL A 3 6.18 -7.41 3.84
N LEU A 4 6.79 -7.57 2.67
CA LEU A 4 7.28 -6.55 1.74
C LEU A 4 8.49 -5.75 2.24
N VAL A 5 8.43 -5.13 3.43
CA VAL A 5 9.51 -4.27 3.95
C VAL A 5 9.88 -4.63 5.39
N ASN A 6 11.15 -4.49 5.74
CA ASN A 6 11.67 -4.74 7.07
C ASN A 6 12.95 -3.90 7.33
N LYS A 7 13.55 -4.05 8.51
CA LYS A 7 14.78 -3.32 8.88
C LYS A 7 15.97 -3.55 7.95
N ASN A 8 15.98 -4.62 7.14
CA ASN A 8 17.05 -4.92 6.18
C ASN A 8 16.75 -4.36 4.78
N SER A 9 15.56 -3.79 4.55
CA SER A 9 15.20 -3.16 3.28
C SER A 9 16.06 -1.95 3.04
N LYS A 10 16.76 -1.91 1.89
CA LYS A 10 17.59 -0.77 1.46
C LYS A 10 16.79 0.07 0.48
N VAL A 11 16.38 1.25 0.92
CA VAL A 11 15.44 2.11 0.20
C VAL A 11 16.17 3.23 -0.52
N ILE A 12 15.84 3.42 -1.81
CA ILE A 12 16.18 4.63 -2.57
C ILE A 12 14.92 5.44 -2.85
N VAL A 13 15.07 6.76 -2.94
CA VAL A 13 13.98 7.70 -3.20
C VAL A 13 14.15 8.32 -4.59
N GLN A 14 13.21 8.09 -5.50
CA GLN A 14 13.15 8.79 -6.78
C GLN A 14 12.42 10.13 -6.61
N GLY A 15 12.97 11.20 -7.13
CA GLY A 15 12.55 12.56 -6.81
C GLY A 15 13.14 13.07 -5.49
N PHE A 16 14.26 12.53 -5.06
CA PHE A 16 14.86 12.68 -3.73
C PHE A 16 15.08 14.13 -3.30
N THR A 17 15.53 15.00 -4.22
CA THR A 17 15.81 16.42 -3.93
C THR A 17 14.62 17.34 -4.16
N GLY A 18 13.46 16.80 -4.51
CA GLY A 18 12.20 17.52 -4.59
C GLY A 18 11.59 17.75 -3.19
N THR A 19 10.64 18.66 -3.07
CA THR A 19 9.99 19.00 -1.79
C THR A 19 9.40 17.77 -1.10
N GLU A 20 8.54 17.02 -1.79
CA GLU A 20 7.90 15.82 -1.23
C GLU A 20 8.91 14.70 -0.96
N GLY A 21 9.83 14.47 -1.91
CA GLY A 21 10.88 13.46 -1.74
C GLY A 21 11.77 13.75 -0.54
N SER A 22 12.19 15.00 -0.34
CA SER A 22 12.99 15.42 0.82
C SER A 22 12.24 15.27 2.13
N PHE A 23 10.99 15.77 2.19
CA PHE A 23 10.19 15.74 3.40
C PHE A 23 9.91 14.29 3.86
N HIS A 24 9.42 13.46 2.95
CA HIS A 24 9.09 12.08 3.30
C HIS A 24 10.32 11.19 3.51
N ALA A 25 11.44 11.46 2.82
CA ALA A 25 12.71 10.78 3.10
C ALA A 25 13.20 11.07 4.52
N THR A 26 13.12 12.33 4.97
CA THR A 26 13.43 12.71 6.36
C THR A 26 12.57 11.92 7.34
N GLN A 27 11.26 11.88 7.11
CA GLN A 27 10.32 11.13 7.96
C GLN A 27 10.55 9.61 7.97
N MET A 28 11.02 9.04 6.85
CA MET A 28 11.41 7.63 6.77
C MET A 28 12.70 7.36 7.55
N ILE A 29 13.71 8.23 7.42
CA ILE A 29 14.98 8.14 8.16
C ILE A 29 14.72 8.26 9.68
N GLU A 30 13.94 9.24 10.11
CA GLU A 30 13.54 9.42 11.52
C GLU A 30 12.80 8.21 12.09
N TYR A 31 12.01 7.51 11.27
CA TYR A 31 11.34 6.28 11.65
C TYR A 31 12.30 5.08 11.82
N GLY A 32 13.53 5.19 11.31
CA GLY A 32 14.52 4.12 11.32
C GLY A 32 14.59 3.31 10.01
N THR A 33 13.91 3.76 8.94
CA THR A 33 14.01 3.14 7.62
C THR A 33 15.41 3.35 7.04
N ASN A 34 16.01 2.28 6.53
CA ASN A 34 17.35 2.33 5.94
C ASN A 34 17.30 2.94 4.52
N VAL A 35 17.18 4.28 4.46
CA VAL A 35 17.31 5.05 3.22
C VAL A 35 18.79 5.15 2.87
N VAL A 36 19.20 4.53 1.76
CA VAL A 36 20.61 4.41 1.36
C VAL A 36 21.03 5.43 0.30
N GLY A 37 20.10 6.18 -0.27
CA GLY A 37 20.35 7.21 -1.28
C GLY A 37 19.09 7.62 -2.01
N GLY A 38 19.23 8.39 -3.07
CA GLY A 38 18.13 8.77 -3.92
C GLY A 38 18.54 9.08 -5.35
N VAL A 39 17.55 9.23 -6.21
CA VAL A 39 17.73 9.50 -7.63
C VAL A 39 17.07 10.84 -7.97
N THR A 40 17.88 11.72 -8.56
CA THR A 40 17.41 12.95 -9.19
C THR A 40 18.30 13.20 -10.41
N PRO A 41 17.78 13.01 -11.63
CA PRO A 41 18.55 13.24 -12.86
C PRO A 41 19.19 14.63 -12.89
N GLY A 42 20.46 14.70 -13.29
CA GLY A 42 21.24 15.94 -13.32
C GLY A 42 21.86 16.37 -11.98
N LYS A 43 21.58 15.67 -10.87
CA LYS A 43 22.16 15.95 -9.55
C LYS A 43 23.05 14.82 -9.00
N GLY A 44 23.36 13.83 -9.84
CA GLY A 44 24.27 12.75 -9.48
C GLY A 44 25.63 13.24 -9.03
N GLY A 45 26.20 12.58 -8.01
CA GLY A 45 27.47 12.97 -7.39
C GLY A 45 27.33 13.99 -6.24
N SER A 46 26.14 14.57 -6.02
CA SER A 46 25.86 15.39 -4.85
C SER A 46 25.40 14.55 -3.65
N ALA A 47 25.26 15.17 -2.49
CA ALA A 47 24.65 14.59 -1.30
C ALA A 47 23.38 15.37 -0.93
N HIS A 48 22.38 14.65 -0.41
CA HIS A 48 21.14 15.20 0.14
C HIS A 48 20.70 14.38 1.35
N LEU A 49 20.32 15.04 2.46
CA LEU A 49 20.04 14.36 3.74
C LEU A 49 21.18 13.39 4.16
N GLU A 50 22.42 13.80 3.94
CA GLU A 50 23.63 12.99 4.20
C GLU A 50 23.69 11.66 3.43
N LYS A 51 22.89 11.53 2.36
CA LYS A 51 22.87 10.36 1.49
C LYS A 51 23.28 10.72 0.06
N PRO A 52 23.89 9.79 -0.69
CA PRO A 52 24.30 10.03 -2.07
C PRO A 52 23.08 10.22 -2.98
N VAL A 53 23.24 11.12 -3.95
CA VAL A 53 22.30 11.33 -5.05
C VAL A 53 22.87 10.75 -6.33
N PHE A 54 22.06 10.01 -7.08
CA PHE A 54 22.40 9.37 -8.34
C PHE A 54 21.58 9.95 -9.48
N ASN A 55 22.08 9.80 -10.71
CA ASN A 55 21.33 10.20 -11.91
C ASN A 55 20.33 9.13 -12.35
N THR A 56 20.63 7.85 -12.07
CA THR A 56 19.81 6.69 -12.48
C THR A 56 19.58 5.73 -11.32
N VAL A 57 18.50 4.94 -11.42
CA VAL A 57 18.22 3.86 -10.46
C VAL A 57 19.29 2.77 -10.57
N ALA A 58 19.77 2.45 -11.76
CA ALA A 58 20.84 1.46 -11.98
C ALA A 58 22.12 1.83 -11.24
N ASP A 59 22.54 3.11 -11.30
CA ASP A 59 23.71 3.59 -10.55
C ASP A 59 23.46 3.50 -9.04
N ALA A 60 22.27 3.87 -8.58
CA ALA A 60 21.90 3.77 -7.17
C ALA A 60 21.98 2.33 -6.67
N VAL A 61 21.39 1.38 -7.39
CA VAL A 61 21.42 -0.06 -7.05
C VAL A 61 22.84 -0.59 -7.02
N LYS A 62 23.65 -0.29 -8.04
CA LYS A 62 25.06 -0.71 -8.15
C LYS A 62 25.90 -0.26 -6.96
N ASN A 63 25.70 0.97 -6.49
CA ASN A 63 26.53 1.57 -5.45
C ASN A 63 26.02 1.30 -4.01
N THR A 64 24.73 1.04 -3.83
CA THR A 64 24.12 0.90 -2.49
C THR A 64 23.57 -0.50 -2.21
N GLY A 65 23.32 -1.28 -3.24
CA GLY A 65 22.60 -2.55 -3.13
C GLY A 65 21.13 -2.37 -2.76
N ALA A 66 20.52 -1.25 -3.18
CA ALA A 66 19.10 -0.97 -2.94
C ALA A 66 18.20 -2.05 -3.54
N ASN A 67 17.16 -2.43 -2.80
CA ASN A 67 16.16 -3.42 -3.22
C ASN A 67 14.73 -2.90 -3.16
N VAL A 68 14.54 -1.69 -2.65
CA VAL A 68 13.26 -0.99 -2.60
C VAL A 68 13.42 0.41 -3.20
N SER A 69 12.48 0.82 -4.05
CA SER A 69 12.39 2.19 -4.58
C SER A 69 11.05 2.81 -4.22
N ILE A 70 11.09 4.03 -3.68
CA ILE A 70 9.88 4.84 -3.48
C ILE A 70 9.90 6.03 -4.43
N ILE A 71 8.73 6.34 -5.04
CA ILE A 71 8.60 7.31 -6.13
C ILE A 71 7.75 8.51 -5.69
N PHE A 72 8.36 9.71 -5.78
CA PHE A 72 7.74 11.03 -5.55
C PHE A 72 7.87 11.95 -6.77
N VAL A 73 8.16 11.41 -7.94
CA VAL A 73 8.28 12.21 -9.17
C VAL A 73 6.90 12.68 -9.66
N PRO A 74 6.80 13.79 -10.42
CA PRO A 74 5.54 14.24 -11.00
C PRO A 74 4.86 13.17 -11.88
N PRO A 75 3.52 13.23 -12.04
CA PRO A 75 2.74 12.18 -12.74
C PRO A 75 3.23 11.84 -14.14
N ALA A 76 3.70 12.85 -14.90
CA ALA A 76 4.19 12.65 -16.27
C ALA A 76 5.46 11.78 -16.36
N PHE A 77 6.18 11.60 -15.26
CA PHE A 77 7.45 10.86 -15.22
C PHE A 77 7.35 9.57 -14.38
N ALA A 78 6.23 9.36 -13.69
CA ALA A 78 6.11 8.29 -12.72
C ALA A 78 6.10 6.89 -13.36
N ALA A 79 5.49 6.75 -14.55
CA ALA A 79 5.50 5.49 -15.29
C ALA A 79 6.93 5.08 -15.70
N ASP A 80 7.71 6.03 -16.22
CA ASP A 80 9.11 5.80 -16.57
C ASP A 80 9.95 5.46 -15.34
N ALA A 81 9.71 6.14 -14.21
CA ALA A 81 10.38 5.86 -12.94
C ALA A 81 10.10 4.44 -12.41
N ILE A 82 8.88 3.93 -12.59
CA ILE A 82 8.52 2.55 -12.24
C ILE A 82 9.27 1.56 -13.14
N MET A 83 9.25 1.79 -14.45
CA MET A 83 9.93 0.91 -15.41
C MET A 83 11.44 0.91 -15.23
N GLU A 84 12.06 2.08 -15.00
CA GLU A 84 13.48 2.21 -14.69
C GLU A 84 13.88 1.41 -13.44
N ALA A 85 13.08 1.52 -12.37
CA ALA A 85 13.34 0.76 -11.15
C ALA A 85 13.22 -0.76 -11.38
N THR A 86 12.28 -1.17 -12.23
CA THR A 86 12.11 -2.57 -12.63
C THR A 86 13.32 -3.09 -13.40
N ASP A 87 13.82 -2.34 -14.36
CA ASP A 87 15.02 -2.72 -15.14
C ASP A 87 16.30 -2.76 -14.31
N ALA A 88 16.37 -1.90 -13.30
CA ALA A 88 17.48 -1.92 -12.36
C ALA A 88 17.42 -3.09 -11.36
N GLY A 89 16.40 -3.95 -11.42
CA GLY A 89 16.27 -5.12 -10.56
C GLY A 89 15.74 -4.82 -9.16
N ILE A 90 15.06 -3.71 -8.96
CA ILE A 90 14.39 -3.40 -7.70
C ILE A 90 13.27 -4.42 -7.44
N ALA A 91 13.29 -5.03 -6.26
CA ALA A 91 12.30 -6.05 -5.90
C ALA A 91 10.92 -5.46 -5.55
N LEU A 92 10.91 -4.29 -4.90
CA LEU A 92 9.69 -3.58 -4.51
C LEU A 92 9.74 -2.11 -4.94
N VAL A 93 8.75 -1.71 -5.71
CA VAL A 93 8.50 -0.30 -6.08
C VAL A 93 7.25 0.18 -5.36
N VAL A 94 7.35 1.31 -4.66
CA VAL A 94 6.23 1.99 -4.02
C VAL A 94 6.02 3.34 -4.73
N CYS A 95 4.91 3.50 -5.44
CA CYS A 95 4.60 4.73 -6.18
C CYS A 95 3.54 5.55 -5.43
N ILE A 96 3.97 6.67 -4.84
CA ILE A 96 3.08 7.58 -4.10
C ILE A 96 2.30 8.48 -5.05
N THR A 97 2.88 8.81 -6.19
CA THR A 97 2.35 9.77 -7.15
C THR A 97 0.90 9.49 -7.53
N GLU A 98 0.07 10.52 -7.41
CA GLU A 98 -1.30 10.57 -7.87
C GLU A 98 -1.38 11.23 -9.27
N GLY A 99 -2.42 10.88 -10.06
CA GLY A 99 -2.71 11.53 -11.33
C GLY A 99 -1.89 11.02 -12.51
N ILE A 100 -1.31 9.83 -12.41
CA ILE A 100 -0.66 9.18 -13.55
C ILE A 100 -1.73 8.85 -14.60
N PRO A 101 -1.53 9.19 -15.89
CA PRO A 101 -2.48 8.84 -16.93
C PRO A 101 -2.76 7.33 -16.99
N VAL A 102 -4.04 6.95 -17.13
CA VAL A 102 -4.45 5.54 -17.17
C VAL A 102 -3.70 4.76 -18.25
N GLN A 103 -3.49 5.36 -19.43
CA GLN A 103 -2.75 4.72 -20.53
C GLN A 103 -1.29 4.41 -20.15
N ASP A 104 -0.67 5.26 -19.36
CA ASP A 104 0.71 5.02 -18.91
C ASP A 104 0.76 3.88 -17.87
N MET A 105 -0.25 3.79 -17.00
CA MET A 105 -0.37 2.65 -16.08
C MET A 105 -0.70 1.33 -16.79
N VAL A 106 -1.42 1.35 -17.93
CA VAL A 106 -1.59 0.16 -18.80
C VAL A 106 -0.23 -0.29 -19.33
N LYS A 107 0.62 0.63 -19.81
CA LYS A 107 1.98 0.29 -20.26
C LYS A 107 2.81 -0.30 -19.11
N VAL A 108 2.76 0.32 -17.92
CA VAL A 108 3.45 -0.19 -16.73
C VAL A 108 2.99 -1.60 -16.38
N LYS A 109 1.69 -1.89 -16.38
CA LYS A 109 1.17 -3.25 -16.07
C LYS A 109 1.70 -4.28 -17.07
N ASN A 110 1.64 -3.98 -18.35
CA ASN A 110 2.19 -4.88 -19.39
C ASN A 110 3.70 -5.05 -19.24
N TYR A 111 4.41 -3.98 -18.89
CA TYR A 111 5.86 -4.02 -18.70
C TYR A 111 6.27 -4.90 -17.51
N LEU A 112 5.46 -4.92 -16.44
CA LEU A 112 5.70 -5.72 -15.25
C LEU A 112 5.35 -7.21 -15.43
N GLU A 113 4.65 -7.60 -16.51
CA GLU A 113 4.34 -9.00 -16.78
C GLU A 113 5.62 -9.84 -16.90
N GLY A 114 5.69 -10.93 -16.12
CA GLY A 114 6.85 -11.82 -16.07
C GLY A 114 8.07 -11.25 -15.33
N LYS A 115 8.00 -10.04 -14.79
CA LYS A 115 9.07 -9.46 -13.95
C LYS A 115 8.89 -9.87 -12.49
N THR A 116 10.00 -9.86 -11.75
CA THR A 116 10.02 -10.16 -10.31
C THR A 116 9.68 -8.94 -9.44
N THR A 117 9.69 -7.75 -10.02
CA THR A 117 9.38 -6.50 -9.32
C THR A 117 7.90 -6.45 -8.93
N ARG A 118 7.63 -6.19 -7.66
CA ARG A 118 6.28 -5.89 -7.17
C ARG A 118 6.06 -4.39 -7.11
N LEU A 119 4.92 -3.93 -7.57
CA LEU A 119 4.50 -2.52 -7.50
C LEU A 119 3.38 -2.36 -6.47
N ILE A 120 3.53 -1.42 -5.54
CA ILE A 120 2.48 -0.90 -4.65
C ILE A 120 2.10 0.50 -5.14
N GLY A 121 0.82 0.77 -5.26
CA GLY A 121 0.31 2.00 -5.88
C GLY A 121 0.08 1.85 -7.39
N PRO A 122 -0.05 2.95 -8.11
CA PRO A 122 0.16 4.36 -7.70
C PRO A 122 -0.94 4.91 -6.77
N ASN A 123 -0.83 6.21 -6.43
CA ASN A 123 -1.79 6.92 -5.59
C ASN A 123 -2.04 6.18 -4.26
N CYS A 124 -0.99 5.90 -3.53
CA CYS A 124 -1.02 5.09 -2.32
C CYS A 124 -0.23 5.74 -1.17
N PRO A 125 -0.53 5.41 0.09
CA PRO A 125 0.25 5.90 1.23
C PRO A 125 1.53 5.09 1.49
N GLY A 126 1.76 4.01 0.73
CA GLY A 126 2.92 3.14 0.86
C GLY A 126 2.70 1.91 1.74
N VAL A 127 3.78 1.43 2.35
CA VAL A 127 3.83 0.24 3.20
C VAL A 127 4.56 0.55 4.49
N ILE A 128 4.07 0.03 5.61
CA ILE A 128 4.75 0.13 6.90
C ILE A 128 4.69 -1.22 7.63
N THR A 129 5.85 -1.72 8.03
CA THR A 129 5.97 -2.78 9.04
C THR A 129 6.31 -2.10 10.36
N ALA A 130 5.41 -2.21 11.33
CA ALA A 130 5.48 -1.44 12.56
C ALA A 130 6.80 -1.71 13.31
N GLU A 131 7.48 -0.61 13.70
CA GLU A 131 8.78 -0.61 14.40
C GLU A 131 9.95 -1.21 13.61
N GLU A 132 9.78 -1.49 12.31
CA GLU A 132 10.86 -2.00 11.45
C GLU A 132 11.20 -1.07 10.27
N ALA A 133 10.22 -0.75 9.43
CA ALA A 133 10.43 0.10 8.26
C ALA A 133 9.14 0.76 7.79
N LYS A 134 9.24 2.02 7.41
CA LYS A 134 8.19 2.79 6.75
C LYS A 134 8.68 3.19 5.36
N VAL A 135 7.99 2.76 4.32
CA VAL A 135 8.24 3.15 2.93
C VAL A 135 6.97 3.81 2.38
N GLY A 136 6.89 5.10 2.56
CA GLY A 136 5.67 5.86 2.25
C GLY A 136 5.46 7.08 3.12
N ILE A 137 4.21 7.58 3.08
CA ILE A 137 3.78 8.81 3.74
C ILE A 137 2.99 8.58 5.04
N MET A 138 2.80 7.31 5.43
CA MET A 138 2.05 6.95 6.64
C MET A 138 2.66 7.60 7.89
N PRO A 139 1.86 8.14 8.84
CA PRO A 139 2.35 8.72 10.09
C PRO A 139 2.82 7.60 11.03
N GLY A 140 4.14 7.38 11.11
CA GLY A 140 4.73 6.24 11.80
C GLY A 140 4.37 6.11 13.28
N PHE A 141 4.06 7.23 13.96
CA PHE A 141 3.73 7.26 15.39
C PHE A 141 2.41 6.56 15.74
N ILE A 142 1.50 6.39 14.78
CA ILE A 142 0.22 5.68 14.96
C ILE A 142 0.44 4.16 15.04
N PHE A 143 1.45 3.64 14.34
CA PHE A 143 1.67 2.22 14.18
C PHE A 143 2.55 1.68 15.32
N LYS A 144 2.00 0.77 16.11
CA LYS A 144 2.72 0.01 17.14
C LYS A 144 2.79 -1.45 16.74
N LYS A 145 3.91 -2.10 17.01
CA LYS A 145 4.11 -3.51 16.66
C LYS A 145 3.04 -4.39 17.28
N GLY A 146 2.49 -5.27 16.48
CA GLY A 146 1.45 -6.19 16.88
C GLY A 146 1.14 -7.21 15.78
N LYS A 147 -0.10 -7.63 15.70
CA LYS A 147 -0.52 -8.82 14.98
C LYS A 147 -1.59 -8.61 13.91
N ILE A 148 -1.98 -7.36 13.64
CA ILE A 148 -3.01 -7.07 12.64
C ILE A 148 -2.37 -6.60 11.35
N GLY A 149 -2.65 -7.31 10.26
CA GLY A 149 -2.36 -6.87 8.92
C GLY A 149 -3.46 -5.94 8.41
N ILE A 150 -3.10 -4.88 7.68
CA ILE A 150 -4.06 -3.93 7.11
C ILE A 150 -3.83 -3.84 5.60
N VAL A 151 -4.89 -4.02 4.82
CA VAL A 151 -4.92 -3.72 3.37
C VAL A 151 -5.96 -2.66 3.12
N SER A 152 -5.58 -1.58 2.45
CA SER A 152 -6.50 -0.47 2.24
C SER A 152 -6.24 0.26 0.92
N LYS A 153 -7.31 0.70 0.26
CA LYS A 153 -7.25 1.69 -0.83
C LYS A 153 -7.12 3.12 -0.31
N SER A 154 -7.61 3.38 0.92
CA SER A 154 -7.65 4.71 1.52
C SER A 154 -6.50 4.91 2.49
N GLY A 155 -5.72 5.99 2.32
CA GLY A 155 -4.70 6.39 3.29
C GLY A 155 -5.31 6.71 4.66
N THR A 156 -6.31 7.59 4.69
CA THR A 156 -6.95 8.06 5.93
C THR A 156 -7.59 6.94 6.74
N LEU A 157 -8.34 6.04 6.08
CA LEU A 157 -8.95 4.90 6.76
C LEU A 157 -7.92 3.86 7.21
N THR A 158 -6.76 3.76 6.55
CA THR A 158 -5.63 2.96 7.05
C THR A 158 -5.16 3.46 8.41
N TYR A 159 -5.05 4.78 8.58
CA TYR A 159 -4.60 5.39 9.84
C TYR A 159 -5.62 5.19 10.96
N GLU A 160 -6.91 5.36 10.64
CA GLU A 160 -8.02 5.10 11.57
C GLU A 160 -8.03 3.65 12.05
N ALA A 161 -7.93 2.70 11.12
CA ALA A 161 -7.90 1.28 11.46
C ALA A 161 -6.67 0.89 12.29
N ALA A 162 -5.51 1.48 11.99
CA ALA A 162 -4.28 1.24 12.74
C ALA A 162 -4.39 1.78 14.18
N ASP A 163 -4.91 3.00 14.36
CA ASP A 163 -5.14 3.60 15.67
C ASP A 163 -6.11 2.76 16.52
N GLN A 164 -7.21 2.28 15.93
CA GLN A 164 -8.15 1.40 16.60
C GLN A 164 -7.54 0.06 16.98
N ALA A 165 -6.75 -0.57 16.10
CA ALA A 165 -6.06 -1.81 16.40
C ALA A 165 -5.07 -1.63 17.57
N VAL A 166 -4.34 -0.52 17.61
CA VAL A 166 -3.40 -0.18 18.70
C VAL A 166 -4.17 0.07 20.00
N LYS A 167 -5.26 0.85 19.99
CA LYS A 167 -6.10 1.11 21.16
C LYS A 167 -6.77 -0.16 21.71
N ALA A 168 -7.08 -1.11 20.83
CA ALA A 168 -7.58 -2.42 21.22
C ALA A 168 -6.49 -3.37 21.77
N GLY A 169 -5.23 -2.93 21.87
CA GLY A 169 -4.11 -3.75 22.33
C GLY A 169 -3.62 -4.80 21.35
N LEU A 170 -4.04 -4.72 20.08
CA LEU A 170 -3.70 -5.70 19.04
C LEU A 170 -2.44 -5.31 18.26
N GLY A 171 -2.19 -4.01 18.10
CA GLY A 171 -1.10 -3.48 17.28
C GLY A 171 -1.17 -3.89 15.80
N VAL A 172 -0.18 -3.49 15.04
CA VAL A 172 -0.11 -3.72 13.58
C VAL A 172 1.16 -4.51 13.24
N SER A 173 1.03 -5.56 12.44
CA SER A 173 2.17 -6.27 11.84
C SER A 173 2.67 -5.49 10.61
N THR A 174 1.86 -5.42 9.58
CA THR A 174 2.14 -4.67 8.36
C THR A 174 0.87 -3.99 7.84
N ALA A 175 0.96 -2.73 7.44
CA ALA A 175 -0.09 -2.05 6.71
C ALA A 175 0.36 -1.79 5.26
N ILE A 176 -0.50 -2.16 4.31
CA ILE A 176 -0.28 -2.04 2.87
C ILE A 176 -1.36 -1.14 2.30
N GLY A 177 -0.99 0.08 1.90
CA GLY A 177 -1.86 0.95 1.14
C GLY A 177 -1.69 0.67 -0.34
N ILE A 178 -2.69 0.08 -0.97
CA ILE A 178 -2.59 -0.38 -2.37
C ILE A 178 -2.91 0.71 -3.41
N GLY A 179 -3.53 1.82 -2.98
CA GLY A 179 -3.89 2.93 -3.85
C GLY A 179 -5.34 2.90 -4.34
N GLY A 180 -5.81 4.09 -4.76
CA GLY A 180 -7.18 4.34 -5.19
C GLY A 180 -7.36 4.53 -6.70
N ASP A 181 -6.33 4.27 -7.50
CA ASP A 181 -6.39 4.39 -8.96
C ASP A 181 -7.05 3.14 -9.60
N PRO A 182 -7.64 3.27 -10.81
CA PRO A 182 -8.27 2.15 -11.49
C PRO A 182 -7.30 1.03 -11.85
N ILE A 183 -6.05 1.40 -12.14
CA ILE A 183 -4.98 0.46 -12.49
C ILE A 183 -3.86 0.62 -11.47
N ILE A 184 -3.72 -0.40 -10.63
CA ILE A 184 -2.70 -0.46 -9.57
C ILE A 184 -1.80 -1.67 -9.76
N GLY A 185 -0.64 -1.66 -9.12
CA GLY A 185 0.34 -2.73 -9.16
C GLY A 185 -0.16 -4.00 -8.46
N THR A 186 -0.30 -3.93 -7.15
CA THR A 186 -0.74 -5.04 -6.29
C THR A 186 -2.22 -4.88 -5.95
N THR A 187 -3.02 -5.91 -6.23
CA THR A 187 -4.46 -5.94 -5.97
C THR A 187 -4.78 -6.19 -4.50
N THR A 188 -6.04 -5.94 -4.09
CA THR A 188 -6.54 -6.27 -2.75
C THR A 188 -6.32 -7.76 -2.43
N LYS A 189 -6.65 -8.66 -3.37
CA LYS A 189 -6.45 -10.10 -3.23
C LYS A 189 -4.99 -10.45 -2.94
N GLU A 190 -4.06 -9.96 -3.77
CA GLU A 190 -2.62 -10.25 -3.61
C GLU A 190 -2.07 -9.74 -2.29
N ALA A 191 -2.49 -8.55 -1.84
CA ALA A 191 -2.08 -8.00 -0.56
C ALA A 191 -2.64 -8.81 0.63
N VAL A 192 -3.91 -9.23 0.56
CA VAL A 192 -4.52 -10.13 1.56
C VAL A 192 -3.81 -11.48 1.58
N GLU A 193 -3.46 -12.05 0.44
CA GLU A 193 -2.73 -13.31 0.33
C GLU A 193 -1.37 -13.24 1.04
N LEU A 194 -0.63 -12.16 0.85
CA LEU A 194 0.64 -11.92 1.55
C LEU A 194 0.45 -11.94 3.08
N LEU A 195 -0.55 -11.22 3.60
CA LEU A 195 -0.83 -11.16 5.04
C LEU A 195 -1.41 -12.48 5.58
N MET A 196 -2.20 -13.20 4.78
CA MET A 196 -2.75 -14.51 5.16
C MET A 196 -1.64 -15.54 5.35
N ASN A 197 -0.55 -15.42 4.57
CA ASN A 197 0.61 -16.29 4.63
C ASN A 197 1.67 -15.83 5.65
N ASP A 198 1.58 -14.61 6.18
CA ASP A 198 2.54 -14.06 7.13
C ASP A 198 2.34 -14.66 8.53
N PRO A 199 3.33 -15.31 9.15
CA PRO A 199 3.20 -15.93 10.46
C PRO A 199 3.03 -14.91 11.60
N GLU A 200 3.45 -13.66 11.44
CA GLU A 200 3.32 -12.61 12.45
C GLU A 200 1.92 -11.96 12.43
N THR A 201 1.17 -12.14 11.35
CA THR A 201 -0.20 -11.61 11.21
C THR A 201 -1.21 -12.64 11.73
N GLU A 202 -2.04 -12.26 12.70
CA GLU A 202 -3.10 -13.13 13.27
C GLU A 202 -4.51 -12.77 12.79
N GLY A 203 -4.72 -11.53 12.34
CA GLY A 203 -5.99 -11.04 11.79
C GLY A 203 -5.75 -10.00 10.70
N ILE A 204 -6.71 -9.81 9.81
CA ILE A 204 -6.57 -8.91 8.66
C ILE A 204 -7.73 -7.91 8.62
N ILE A 205 -7.42 -6.63 8.49
CA ILE A 205 -8.39 -5.57 8.19
C ILE A 205 -8.29 -5.26 6.70
N MET A 206 -9.41 -5.37 5.99
CA MET A 206 -9.54 -5.09 4.57
C MET A 206 -10.48 -3.91 4.35
N ILE A 207 -9.94 -2.79 3.85
CA ILE A 207 -10.68 -1.56 3.59
C ILE A 207 -10.72 -1.30 2.10
N GLY A 208 -11.93 -1.31 1.56
CA GLY A 208 -12.21 -1.02 0.17
C GLY A 208 -13.13 0.19 0.01
N GLU A 209 -13.57 0.39 -1.21
CA GLU A 209 -14.46 1.47 -1.60
C GLU A 209 -15.38 1.03 -2.74
N ILE A 210 -16.33 1.85 -3.10
CA ILE A 210 -17.18 1.66 -4.28
C ILE A 210 -16.34 1.59 -5.56
N GLY A 211 -16.85 0.94 -6.60
CA GLY A 211 -16.22 0.83 -7.92
C GLY A 211 -15.29 -0.37 -8.05
N GLY A 212 -15.29 -0.97 -9.22
CA GLY A 212 -14.49 -2.15 -9.59
C GLY A 212 -14.81 -3.40 -8.77
N SER A 213 -14.08 -4.50 -9.02
CA SER A 213 -14.34 -5.84 -8.45
C SER A 213 -13.32 -6.29 -7.41
N MET A 214 -12.25 -5.55 -7.14
CA MET A 214 -11.08 -6.03 -6.39
C MET A 214 -11.42 -6.57 -4.99
N GLU A 215 -12.39 -5.98 -4.29
CA GLU A 215 -12.81 -6.43 -2.96
C GLU A 215 -13.65 -7.71 -3.04
N ALA A 216 -14.47 -7.85 -4.08
CA ALA A 216 -15.23 -9.08 -4.34
C ALA A 216 -14.29 -10.23 -4.74
N ASP A 217 -13.30 -9.98 -5.58
CA ASP A 217 -12.28 -10.96 -5.98
C ASP A 217 -11.47 -11.43 -4.77
N ALA A 218 -11.08 -10.49 -3.90
CA ALA A 218 -10.41 -10.83 -2.64
C ALA A 218 -11.30 -11.65 -1.71
N ALA A 219 -12.59 -11.29 -1.58
CA ALA A 219 -13.55 -12.00 -0.74
C ALA A 219 -13.76 -13.45 -1.22
N HIS A 220 -13.90 -13.68 -2.50
CA HIS A 220 -14.02 -15.03 -3.06
C HIS A 220 -12.77 -15.86 -2.77
N TRP A 221 -11.57 -15.29 -2.95
CA TRP A 221 -10.34 -15.98 -2.60
C TRP A 221 -10.25 -16.28 -1.09
N ILE A 222 -10.63 -15.32 -0.23
CA ILE A 222 -10.66 -15.50 1.23
C ILE A 222 -11.55 -16.69 1.61
N LYS A 223 -12.73 -16.82 1.00
CA LYS A 223 -13.68 -17.91 1.28
C LYS A 223 -13.01 -19.29 1.23
N ASP A 224 -12.15 -19.50 0.25
CA ASP A 224 -11.48 -20.79 0.04
C ASP A 224 -10.15 -20.93 0.81
N ASN A 225 -9.62 -19.80 1.33
CA ASN A 225 -8.29 -19.73 1.95
C ASN A 225 -8.31 -19.14 3.37
N LEU A 226 -9.48 -19.07 4.03
CA LEU A 226 -9.64 -18.42 5.33
C LEU A 226 -8.91 -19.21 6.42
N ARG A 227 -7.85 -18.63 6.95
CA ARG A 227 -7.06 -19.19 8.08
C ARG A 227 -6.93 -18.22 9.24
N LYS A 228 -7.27 -16.96 9.02
CA LYS A 228 -7.21 -15.85 9.97
C LYS A 228 -8.48 -15.03 9.86
N PRO A 229 -9.04 -14.50 10.97
CA PRO A 229 -10.21 -13.64 10.88
C PRO A 229 -9.93 -12.41 10.02
N VAL A 230 -10.91 -12.05 9.20
CA VAL A 230 -10.87 -10.87 8.35
C VAL A 230 -12.03 -9.96 8.72
N VAL A 231 -11.72 -8.69 9.00
CA VAL A 231 -12.71 -7.62 9.19
C VAL A 231 -12.69 -6.72 7.98
N GLY A 232 -13.85 -6.40 7.42
CA GLY A 232 -13.96 -5.63 6.20
C GLY A 232 -14.84 -4.40 6.33
N PHE A 233 -14.45 -3.32 5.67
CA PHE A 233 -15.21 -2.08 5.54
C PHE A 233 -15.18 -1.59 4.09
N ILE A 234 -16.30 -1.09 3.59
CA ILE A 234 -16.40 -0.46 2.26
C ILE A 234 -16.85 0.98 2.40
N ALA A 235 -16.01 1.89 1.95
CA ALA A 235 -16.32 3.33 1.90
C ALA A 235 -17.28 3.67 0.75
N GLY A 236 -18.01 4.78 0.89
CA GLY A 236 -18.90 5.28 -0.15
C GLY A 236 -20.33 4.73 -0.09
N GLN A 237 -20.84 4.30 1.09
CA GLN A 237 -22.17 3.74 1.26
C GLN A 237 -23.29 4.68 0.82
N THR A 238 -23.08 6.00 0.86
CA THR A 238 -24.04 7.04 0.45
C THR A 238 -23.72 7.66 -0.91
N ALA A 239 -22.74 7.11 -1.63
CA ALA A 239 -22.32 7.65 -2.91
C ALA A 239 -23.40 7.46 -4.00
N PRO A 240 -23.71 8.52 -4.77
CA PRO A 240 -24.63 8.42 -5.89
C PRO A 240 -23.98 7.66 -7.07
N PRO A 241 -24.77 6.87 -7.83
CA PRO A 241 -24.27 6.18 -9.02
C PRO A 241 -23.69 7.15 -10.07
N GLY A 242 -22.65 6.70 -10.79
CA GLY A 242 -22.04 7.43 -11.90
C GLY A 242 -21.21 8.66 -11.48
N ARG A 243 -21.04 8.93 -10.20
CA ARG A 243 -20.24 10.06 -9.71
C ARG A 243 -18.94 9.57 -9.10
N ARG A 244 -17.82 10.20 -9.51
CA ARG A 244 -16.51 9.95 -8.91
C ARG A 244 -16.47 10.52 -7.48
N MET A 245 -16.02 9.68 -6.53
CA MET A 245 -15.97 10.00 -5.10
C MET A 245 -14.53 10.00 -4.58
N GLY A 246 -13.79 11.08 -4.83
CA GLY A 246 -12.38 11.19 -4.43
C GLY A 246 -11.45 10.45 -5.38
N HIS A 247 -11.18 9.19 -5.12
CA HIS A 247 -10.29 8.35 -5.93
C HIS A 247 -10.79 8.16 -7.37
N ALA A 248 -9.86 8.04 -8.31
CA ALA A 248 -10.20 7.85 -9.73
C ALA A 248 -10.94 6.52 -9.97
N GLY A 249 -10.69 5.49 -9.17
CA GLY A 249 -11.38 4.20 -9.20
C GLY A 249 -12.71 4.15 -8.43
N ALA A 250 -13.01 5.17 -7.59
CA ALA A 250 -14.20 5.19 -6.75
C ALA A 250 -15.42 5.76 -7.50
N ILE A 251 -15.95 4.97 -8.44
CA ILE A 251 -17.14 5.31 -9.23
C ILE A 251 -18.02 4.06 -9.37
N ILE A 252 -19.33 4.20 -9.11
CA ILE A 252 -20.29 3.11 -9.30
C ILE A 252 -20.62 3.03 -10.80
N GLY A 253 -20.12 2.00 -11.46
CA GLY A 253 -20.39 1.71 -12.87
C GLY A 253 -21.48 0.65 -13.09
N GLY A 254 -21.78 -0.16 -12.05
CA GLY A 254 -22.75 -1.25 -12.13
C GLY A 254 -23.38 -1.59 -10.77
N ALA A 255 -24.31 -2.55 -10.77
CA ALA A 255 -25.01 -2.96 -9.56
C ALA A 255 -24.08 -3.59 -8.51
N ASP A 256 -23.04 -4.30 -8.95
CA ASP A 256 -22.11 -5.04 -8.09
C ASP A 256 -20.99 -4.15 -7.53
N ASP A 257 -20.84 -2.93 -8.03
CA ASP A 257 -19.80 -1.97 -7.62
C ASP A 257 -20.22 -1.11 -6.42
N THR A 258 -21.46 -1.24 -5.95
CA THR A 258 -21.97 -0.49 -4.81
C THR A 258 -21.36 -1.00 -3.50
N ALA A 259 -21.28 -0.13 -2.50
CA ALA A 259 -20.81 -0.55 -1.18
C ALA A 259 -21.68 -1.68 -0.61
N ALA A 260 -23.00 -1.59 -0.75
CA ALA A 260 -23.95 -2.59 -0.25
C ALA A 260 -23.74 -3.97 -0.90
N ALA A 261 -23.56 -4.02 -2.23
CA ALA A 261 -23.29 -5.26 -2.95
C ALA A 261 -21.96 -5.90 -2.51
N LYS A 262 -20.87 -5.12 -2.44
CA LYS A 262 -19.57 -5.59 -1.99
C LYS A 262 -19.61 -6.10 -0.54
N MET A 263 -20.26 -5.37 0.39
CA MET A 263 -20.44 -5.79 1.78
C MET A 263 -21.20 -7.10 1.88
N LYS A 264 -22.25 -7.30 1.07
CA LYS A 264 -23.00 -8.57 1.01
C LYS A 264 -22.13 -9.73 0.51
N ILE A 265 -21.33 -9.52 -0.54
CA ILE A 265 -20.39 -10.53 -1.05
C ILE A 265 -19.37 -10.87 0.05
N MET A 266 -18.75 -9.89 0.67
CA MET A 266 -17.75 -10.08 1.73
C MET A 266 -18.34 -10.89 2.90
N ALA A 267 -19.53 -10.54 3.38
CA ALA A 267 -20.20 -11.26 4.45
C ALA A 267 -20.50 -12.74 4.07
N SER A 268 -20.93 -12.99 2.83
CA SER A 268 -21.17 -14.35 2.33
C SER A 268 -19.90 -15.20 2.19
N CYS A 269 -18.73 -14.55 2.20
CA CYS A 269 -17.42 -15.19 2.14
C CYS A 269 -16.75 -15.36 3.52
N GLY A 270 -17.47 -15.10 4.61
CA GLY A 270 -16.96 -15.30 5.98
C GLY A 270 -16.15 -14.11 6.54
N ILE A 271 -16.23 -12.95 5.90
CA ILE A 271 -15.60 -11.72 6.37
C ILE A 271 -16.54 -11.02 7.35
N HIS A 272 -16.03 -10.58 8.50
CA HIS A 272 -16.76 -9.77 9.47
C HIS A 272 -16.92 -8.34 8.94
N VAL A 273 -18.05 -8.02 8.35
CA VAL A 273 -18.30 -6.72 7.73
C VAL A 273 -18.84 -5.73 8.75
N VAL A 274 -18.28 -4.54 8.82
CA VAL A 274 -18.74 -3.44 9.66
C VAL A 274 -19.38 -2.34 8.82
N ALA A 275 -20.47 -1.75 9.33
CA ALA A 275 -21.16 -0.64 8.67
C ALA A 275 -20.48 0.72 8.93
N SER A 276 -19.83 0.85 10.08
CA SER A 276 -19.08 2.06 10.47
C SER A 276 -17.59 1.76 10.53
N PRO A 277 -16.71 2.64 10.00
CA PRO A 277 -15.28 2.47 10.17
C PRO A 277 -14.84 2.53 11.64
N ALA A 278 -15.63 3.15 12.52
CA ALA A 278 -15.37 3.22 13.95
C ALA A 278 -15.41 1.85 14.66
N ASP A 279 -16.04 0.86 14.05
CA ASP A 279 -16.24 -0.47 14.65
C ASP A 279 -15.15 -1.49 14.24
N ILE A 280 -14.20 -1.09 13.39
CA ILE A 280 -13.19 -2.00 12.82
C ILE A 280 -12.35 -2.66 13.93
N GLY A 281 -11.81 -1.86 14.86
CA GLY A 281 -10.89 -2.36 15.89
C GLY A 281 -11.58 -3.28 16.89
N ILE A 282 -12.77 -2.91 17.36
CA ILE A 282 -13.53 -3.72 18.31
C ILE A 282 -13.99 -5.04 17.69
N THR A 283 -14.46 -5.01 16.44
CA THR A 283 -14.86 -6.21 15.72
C THR A 283 -13.67 -7.16 15.50
N MET A 284 -12.49 -6.63 15.20
CA MET A 284 -11.28 -7.45 15.09
C MET A 284 -10.90 -8.08 16.43
N ALA A 285 -10.98 -7.34 17.53
CA ALA A 285 -10.69 -7.86 18.86
C ALA A 285 -11.67 -9.00 19.25
N GLU A 286 -12.94 -8.87 18.89
CA GLU A 286 -13.94 -9.92 19.13
C GLU A 286 -13.72 -11.15 18.23
N ALA A 287 -13.38 -10.95 16.95
CA ALA A 287 -13.14 -12.03 16.01
C ALA A 287 -11.93 -12.90 16.42
N LEU A 288 -10.88 -12.26 16.98
CA LEU A 288 -9.71 -12.98 17.50
C LEU A 288 -9.98 -13.79 18.77
N LYS A 289 -10.98 -13.42 19.58
CA LYS A 289 -11.37 -14.18 20.80
C LYS A 289 -12.15 -15.44 20.48
N LYS A 290 -12.81 -15.50 19.30
CA LYS A 290 -13.66 -16.63 18.87
C LYS A 290 -12.85 -17.73 18.15
N LYS A 291 -11.56 -17.54 17.98
CA LYS A 291 -10.61 -18.49 17.40
C LYS A 291 -10.04 -19.37 18.52
#